data_cf1c7c21236ce40ca7555eaf0e498f4e
#
_entry.id   cf1c7c21236ce40ca7555eaf0e498f4e
#
_cell.length_a   1.000
_cell.length_b   1.000
_cell.length_c   1.000
_cell.angle_alpha   90.00
_cell.angle_beta   90.00
_cell.angle_gamma   90.00
#
_symmetry.space_group_name_H-M   'P 1'
#
loop_
_entity.id
_entity.type
_entity.pdbx_description
1 polymer ?
#
loop_
_entity_poly.entity_id
_entity_poly.type
_entity_poly.pdbx_seq_one_letter_code
_entity_poly.pdbx_strand_id
1 'polypeptide(L)'
;MPQVNLHKGDPYHCYCHITARLIAEKLKIDQEQYIVTFQSRFGKQVWLKPYTDEVLKNLAEDGINNVDVFCPGFLCDCLETLEEINIRSRENYIACGGKSFNYIPALNSSEYNIESMVKIIDQEIMGWDNSLINSQENLFKTKDLFEKHQFNKKSLNIFFYFL
;
A
#
# COMPACT_ATOMS: atom_id res chain seq x y z
N MET A 1 -5.80 5.98 -8.56
CA MET A 1 -5.67 7.41 -8.98
C MET A 1 -6.47 7.66 -10.25
N PRO A 2 -7.24 8.75 -10.38
CA PRO A 2 -7.86 9.16 -11.64
C PRO A 2 -6.84 9.42 -12.75
N GLN A 3 -7.10 8.94 -13.97
CA GLN A 3 -6.19 9.07 -15.11
C GLN A 3 -5.88 10.54 -15.48
N VAL A 4 -6.79 11.46 -15.19
CA VAL A 4 -6.59 12.89 -15.42
C VAL A 4 -5.39 13.47 -14.64
N ASN A 5 -5.05 12.89 -13.50
CA ASN A 5 -3.90 13.34 -12.70
C ASN A 5 -2.58 12.97 -13.38
N LEU A 6 -2.51 11.79 -14.02
CA LEU A 6 -1.35 11.41 -14.83
C LEU A 6 -1.09 12.45 -15.95
N HIS A 7 -2.14 12.88 -16.64
CA HIS A 7 -2.02 13.92 -17.68
C HIS A 7 -1.61 15.30 -17.14
N LYS A 8 -1.81 15.54 -15.84
CA LYS A 8 -1.35 16.75 -15.15
C LYS A 8 0.07 16.62 -14.59
N GLY A 9 0.76 15.52 -14.84
CA GLY A 9 2.15 15.29 -14.43
C GLY A 9 2.30 14.65 -13.04
N ASP A 10 1.24 14.06 -12.48
CA ASP A 10 1.35 13.30 -11.22
C ASP A 10 2.26 12.07 -11.43
N PRO A 11 3.34 11.90 -10.65
CA PRO A 11 4.32 10.84 -10.85
C PRO A 11 3.89 9.46 -10.33
N TYR A 12 2.73 9.32 -9.68
CA TYR A 12 2.32 8.10 -9.01
C TYR A 12 2.36 6.86 -9.92
N HIS A 13 1.85 6.99 -11.16
CA HIS A 13 1.90 5.90 -12.13
C HIS A 13 3.34 5.44 -12.41
N CYS A 14 4.25 6.39 -12.58
CA CYS A 14 5.67 6.09 -12.82
C CYS A 14 6.28 5.38 -11.60
N TYR A 15 5.99 5.84 -10.40
CA TYR A 15 6.49 5.20 -9.17
C TYR A 15 5.97 3.77 -9.00
N CYS A 16 4.71 3.49 -9.34
CA CYS A 16 4.18 2.12 -9.33
C CYS A 16 4.99 1.20 -10.24
N HIS A 17 5.24 1.63 -11.49
CA HIS A 17 6.02 0.84 -12.45
C HIS A 17 7.50 0.70 -12.07
N ILE A 18 8.12 1.76 -11.54
CA ILE A 18 9.51 1.71 -11.04
C ILE A 18 9.61 0.71 -9.88
N THR A 19 8.70 0.78 -8.92
CA THR A 19 8.68 -0.13 -7.77
C THR A 19 8.54 -1.57 -8.22
N ALA A 20 7.57 -1.87 -9.09
CA ALA A 20 7.35 -3.21 -9.60
C ALA A 20 8.60 -3.74 -10.33
N ARG A 21 9.22 -2.94 -11.20
CA ARG A 21 10.43 -3.31 -11.93
C ARG A 21 11.60 -3.60 -10.97
N LEU A 22 11.84 -2.75 -9.98
CA LEU A 22 12.93 -2.93 -9.01
C LEU A 22 12.73 -4.20 -8.16
N ILE A 23 11.49 -4.55 -7.80
CA ILE A 23 11.15 -5.80 -7.12
C ILE A 23 11.45 -6.99 -8.05
N ALA A 24 10.96 -6.95 -9.29
CA ALA A 24 11.18 -8.00 -10.28
C ALA A 24 12.68 -8.25 -10.55
N GLU A 25 13.47 -7.18 -10.72
CA GLU A 25 14.93 -7.26 -10.87
C GLU A 25 15.59 -7.97 -9.68
N LYS A 26 15.19 -7.65 -8.45
CA LYS A 26 15.71 -8.28 -7.22
C LYS A 26 15.33 -9.76 -7.11
N LEU A 27 14.14 -10.10 -7.54
CA LEU A 27 13.62 -11.48 -7.56
C LEU A 27 14.05 -12.27 -8.80
N LYS A 28 14.70 -11.62 -9.77
CA LYS A 28 15.09 -12.20 -11.08
C LYS A 28 13.87 -12.75 -11.83
N ILE A 29 12.80 -11.99 -11.84
CA ILE A 29 11.54 -12.28 -12.55
C ILE A 29 11.57 -11.49 -13.86
N ASP A 30 11.30 -12.16 -14.99
CA ASP A 30 11.23 -11.54 -16.31
C ASP A 30 9.96 -10.71 -16.46
N GLN A 31 9.97 -9.73 -17.38
CA GLN A 31 8.87 -8.80 -17.54
C GLN A 31 7.56 -9.46 -17.98
N GLU A 32 7.63 -10.58 -18.66
CA GLU A 32 6.49 -11.38 -19.10
C GLU A 32 5.82 -12.15 -17.95
N GLN A 33 6.46 -12.23 -16.79
CA GLN A 33 6.00 -12.99 -15.63
C GLN A 33 5.24 -12.13 -14.60
N TYR A 34 5.18 -10.81 -14.79
CA TYR A 34 4.43 -9.94 -13.88
C TYR A 34 3.63 -8.88 -14.62
N ILE A 35 2.54 -8.43 -14.01
CA ILE A 35 1.67 -7.39 -14.54
C ILE A 35 1.42 -6.35 -13.43
N VAL A 36 1.57 -5.06 -13.75
CA VAL A 36 1.19 -3.96 -12.87
C VAL A 36 -0.26 -3.62 -13.12
N THR A 37 -1.08 -3.67 -12.08
CA THR A 37 -2.52 -3.39 -12.15
C THR A 37 -2.95 -2.37 -11.10
N PHE A 38 -4.11 -1.77 -11.29
CA PHE A 38 -4.67 -0.75 -10.40
C PHE A 38 -6.07 -1.13 -9.95
N GLN A 39 -6.39 -0.86 -8.69
CA GLN A 39 -7.67 -1.21 -8.05
C GLN A 39 -8.34 -0.01 -7.38
N SER A 40 -9.45 -0.28 -6.68
CA SER A 40 -10.16 0.69 -5.82
C SER A 40 -10.65 1.91 -6.59
N ARG A 41 -11.41 1.66 -7.64
CA ARG A 41 -12.07 2.71 -8.43
C ARG A 41 -13.21 3.34 -7.64
N PHE A 42 -13.22 4.67 -7.56
CA PHE A 42 -14.28 5.41 -6.89
C PHE A 42 -14.86 6.52 -7.77
N GLY A 43 -16.19 6.69 -7.74
CA GLY A 43 -16.89 7.73 -8.47
C GLY A 43 -16.98 7.47 -9.98
N LYS A 44 -17.19 8.54 -10.77
CA LYS A 44 -17.46 8.47 -12.22
C LYS A 44 -16.24 8.72 -13.10
N GLN A 45 -15.10 8.99 -12.52
CA GLN A 45 -13.88 9.30 -13.28
C GLN A 45 -13.24 8.02 -13.83
N VAL A 46 -12.53 8.16 -14.94
CA VAL A 46 -11.68 7.08 -15.48
C VAL A 46 -10.43 7.00 -14.62
N TRP A 47 -10.15 5.81 -14.11
CA TRP A 47 -8.98 5.51 -13.27
C TRP A 47 -7.86 4.89 -14.09
N LEU A 48 -6.65 4.85 -13.52
CA LEU A 48 -5.50 4.20 -14.14
C LEU A 48 -5.83 2.74 -14.48
N LYS A 49 -5.30 2.31 -15.61
CA LYS A 49 -5.46 0.95 -16.13
C LYS A 49 -4.09 0.24 -16.22
N PRO A 50 -4.05 -1.10 -16.32
CA PRO A 50 -5.20 -2.02 -16.37
C PRO A 50 -5.84 -2.23 -15.00
N TYR A 51 -7.12 -2.59 -14.96
CA TYR A 51 -7.85 -2.85 -13.72
C TYR A 51 -7.60 -4.27 -13.21
N THR A 52 -7.35 -4.41 -11.91
CA THR A 52 -6.97 -5.68 -11.29
C THR A 52 -8.03 -6.76 -11.47
N ASP A 53 -9.30 -6.44 -11.28
CA ASP A 53 -10.42 -7.36 -11.44
C ASP A 53 -10.55 -7.88 -12.89
N GLU A 54 -10.39 -7.00 -13.89
CA GLU A 54 -10.44 -7.37 -15.31
C GLU A 54 -9.25 -8.27 -15.70
N VAL A 55 -8.04 -7.92 -15.25
CA VAL A 55 -6.82 -8.70 -15.55
C VAL A 55 -6.91 -10.09 -14.94
N LEU A 56 -7.29 -10.20 -13.66
CA LEU A 56 -7.42 -11.49 -12.97
C LEU A 56 -8.45 -12.40 -13.67
N LYS A 57 -9.59 -11.83 -14.08
CA LYS A 57 -10.59 -12.57 -14.86
C LYS A 57 -9.99 -13.10 -16.17
N ASN A 58 -9.35 -12.25 -16.97
CA ASN A 58 -8.76 -12.64 -18.24
C ASN A 58 -7.70 -13.73 -18.06
N LEU A 59 -6.81 -13.58 -17.06
CA LEU A 59 -5.80 -14.59 -16.74
C LEU A 59 -6.43 -15.97 -16.44
N ALA A 60 -7.52 -16.01 -15.68
CA ALA A 60 -8.22 -17.25 -15.39
C ALA A 60 -8.85 -17.87 -16.65
N GLU A 61 -9.51 -17.04 -17.48
CA GLU A 61 -10.12 -17.46 -18.76
C GLU A 61 -9.06 -17.92 -19.78
N ASP A 62 -7.86 -17.33 -19.76
CA ASP A 62 -6.72 -17.74 -20.60
C ASP A 62 -6.00 -19.00 -20.08
N GLY A 63 -6.48 -19.60 -18.99
CA GLY A 63 -5.97 -20.85 -18.42
C GLY A 63 -4.75 -20.69 -17.52
N ILE A 64 -4.43 -19.49 -17.07
CA ILE A 64 -3.43 -19.28 -16.02
C ILE A 64 -4.03 -19.79 -14.70
N ASN A 65 -3.45 -20.86 -14.17
CA ASN A 65 -4.00 -21.58 -13.05
C ASN A 65 -3.61 -20.99 -11.69
N ASN A 66 -2.45 -20.33 -11.61
CA ASN A 66 -1.89 -19.87 -10.33
C ASN A 66 -1.45 -18.41 -10.47
N VAL A 67 -1.80 -17.60 -9.48
CA VAL A 67 -1.36 -16.20 -9.40
C VAL A 67 -0.89 -15.88 -7.99
N ASP A 68 0.21 -15.14 -7.89
CA ASP A 68 0.67 -14.48 -6.68
C ASP A 68 0.33 -12.98 -6.79
N VAL A 69 -0.34 -12.43 -5.77
CA VAL A 69 -0.77 -11.03 -5.77
C VAL A 69 -0.14 -10.30 -4.60
N PHE A 70 0.56 -9.21 -4.92
CA PHE A 70 1.21 -8.34 -3.95
C PHE A 70 0.79 -6.89 -4.18
N CYS A 71 0.56 -6.15 -3.09
CA CYS A 71 0.09 -4.76 -3.12
C CYS A 71 1.20 -3.81 -2.60
N PRO A 72 2.26 -3.52 -3.38
CA PRO A 72 3.42 -2.75 -2.90
C PRO A 72 3.12 -1.28 -2.59
N GLY A 73 1.98 -0.77 -3.00
CA GLY A 73 1.50 0.57 -2.63
C GLY A 73 0.97 0.69 -1.20
N PHE A 74 0.89 -0.42 -0.46
CA PHE A 74 0.39 -0.47 0.91
C PHE A 74 1.48 -0.96 1.86
N LEU A 75 1.85 -0.14 2.84
CA LEU A 75 2.79 -0.54 3.90
C LEU A 75 2.15 -1.49 4.90
N CYS A 76 0.84 -1.32 5.16
CA CYS A 76 0.06 -2.16 6.05
C CYS A 76 -1.15 -2.72 5.32
N ASP A 77 -1.57 -3.92 5.71
CA ASP A 77 -2.82 -4.48 5.26
C ASP A 77 -4.00 -3.64 5.74
N CYS A 78 -4.97 -3.46 4.86
CA CYS A 78 -6.14 -2.65 5.06
C CYS A 78 -7.36 -3.30 4.38
N LEU A 79 -8.49 -2.63 4.38
CA LEU A 79 -9.71 -3.13 3.76
C LEU A 79 -9.50 -3.42 2.25
N GLU A 80 -8.79 -2.54 1.56
CA GLU A 80 -8.51 -2.65 0.13
C GLU A 80 -7.63 -3.87 -0.19
N THR A 81 -6.71 -4.24 0.69
CA THR A 81 -5.84 -5.40 0.48
C THR A 81 -6.49 -6.70 0.96
N LEU A 82 -7.16 -6.69 2.10
CA LEU A 82 -7.73 -7.90 2.70
C LEU A 82 -9.08 -8.26 2.10
N GLU A 83 -10.00 -7.31 1.96
CA GLU A 83 -11.33 -7.57 1.44
C GLU A 83 -11.34 -7.54 -0.09
N GLU A 84 -10.88 -6.45 -0.72
CA GLU A 84 -10.99 -6.31 -2.17
C GLU A 84 -10.07 -7.29 -2.92
N ILE A 85 -8.82 -7.47 -2.46
CA ILE A 85 -7.87 -8.36 -3.15
C ILE A 85 -7.92 -9.77 -2.59
N ASN A 86 -7.65 -9.95 -1.28
CA ASN A 86 -7.46 -11.30 -0.75
C ASN A 86 -8.76 -12.10 -0.66
N ILE A 87 -9.93 -11.46 -0.53
CA ILE A 87 -11.22 -12.15 -0.50
C ILE A 87 -11.92 -12.05 -1.85
N ARG A 88 -12.41 -10.89 -2.23
CA ARG A 88 -13.27 -10.69 -3.41
C ARG A 88 -12.57 -11.04 -4.73
N SER A 89 -11.36 -10.54 -4.94
CA SER A 89 -10.62 -10.82 -6.18
C SER A 89 -10.21 -12.28 -6.28
N ARG A 90 -9.86 -12.92 -5.16
CA ARG A 90 -9.60 -14.37 -5.09
C ARG A 90 -10.85 -15.17 -5.48
N GLU A 91 -12.00 -14.87 -4.89
CA GLU A 91 -13.26 -15.56 -5.21
C GLU A 91 -13.61 -15.44 -6.68
N ASN A 92 -13.50 -14.25 -7.24
CA ASN A 92 -13.76 -14.00 -8.65
C ASN A 92 -12.79 -14.75 -9.57
N TYR A 93 -11.48 -14.75 -9.25
CA TYR A 93 -10.48 -15.47 -10.02
C TYR A 93 -10.74 -16.98 -10.04
N ILE A 94 -11.04 -17.57 -8.90
CA ILE A 94 -11.38 -18.99 -8.80
C ILE A 94 -12.68 -19.29 -9.54
N ALA A 95 -13.70 -18.45 -9.44
CA ALA A 95 -14.96 -18.61 -10.16
C ALA A 95 -14.80 -18.53 -11.68
N CYS A 96 -13.81 -17.81 -12.18
CA CYS A 96 -13.47 -17.71 -13.61
C CYS A 96 -12.55 -18.85 -14.11
N GLY A 97 -12.19 -19.82 -13.28
CA GLY A 97 -11.42 -21.01 -13.67
C GLY A 97 -9.99 -21.07 -13.15
N GLY A 98 -9.51 -20.06 -12.43
CA GLY A 98 -8.23 -20.12 -11.73
C GLY A 98 -8.24 -21.18 -10.63
N LYS A 99 -7.06 -21.72 -10.27
CA LYS A 99 -6.95 -22.79 -9.28
C LYS A 99 -6.33 -22.34 -7.98
N SER A 100 -5.36 -21.46 -8.02
CA SER A 100 -4.65 -20.97 -6.84
C SER A 100 -4.45 -19.48 -6.91
N PHE A 101 -4.85 -18.79 -5.87
CA PHE A 101 -4.65 -17.37 -5.67
C PHE A 101 -3.90 -17.19 -4.34
N ASN A 102 -2.66 -16.76 -4.40
CA ASN A 102 -1.85 -16.49 -3.24
C ASN A 102 -1.74 -14.98 -3.03
N TYR A 103 -2.27 -14.48 -1.92
CA TYR A 103 -2.09 -13.11 -1.50
C TYR A 103 -0.83 -13.00 -0.64
N ILE A 104 0.10 -12.13 -1.04
CA ILE A 104 1.32 -11.83 -0.28
C ILE A 104 1.01 -10.62 0.61
N PRO A 105 1.02 -10.78 1.96
CA PRO A 105 0.68 -9.70 2.89
C PRO A 105 1.59 -8.48 2.74
N ALA A 106 1.08 -7.31 3.09
CA ALA A 106 1.87 -6.10 3.24
C ALA A 106 2.94 -6.28 4.33
N LEU A 107 3.90 -5.36 4.39
CA LEU A 107 5.00 -5.44 5.36
C LEU A 107 4.53 -5.35 6.82
N ASN A 108 3.40 -4.68 7.07
CA ASN A 108 2.82 -4.52 8.40
C ASN A 108 3.86 -4.02 9.43
N SER A 109 3.88 -4.62 10.61
CA SER A 109 4.84 -4.33 11.67
C SER A 109 6.12 -5.19 11.62
N SER A 110 6.48 -5.71 10.43
CA SER A 110 7.72 -6.47 10.30
C SER A 110 8.94 -5.64 10.67
N GLU A 111 9.97 -6.29 11.20
CA GLU A 111 11.21 -5.64 11.62
C GLU A 111 11.82 -4.82 10.47
N TYR A 112 11.85 -5.37 9.25
CA TYR A 112 12.37 -4.67 8.06
C TYR A 112 11.61 -3.39 7.73
N ASN A 113 10.28 -3.39 7.90
CA ASN A 113 9.47 -2.19 7.69
C ASN A 113 9.77 -1.13 8.73
N ILE A 114 9.79 -1.52 10.00
CA ILE A 114 10.09 -0.60 11.11
C ILE A 114 11.50 0.00 10.96
N GLU A 115 12.51 -0.81 10.67
CA GLU A 115 13.87 -0.33 10.40
C GLU A 115 13.94 0.66 9.22
N SER A 116 13.20 0.38 8.15
CA SER A 116 13.16 1.26 6.98
C SER A 116 12.52 2.60 7.30
N MET A 117 11.40 2.59 8.05
CA MET A 117 10.76 3.82 8.51
C MET A 117 11.64 4.63 9.46
N VAL A 118 12.32 3.95 10.40
CA VAL A 118 13.26 4.62 11.31
C VAL A 118 14.39 5.30 10.53
N LYS A 119 14.98 4.62 9.55
CA LYS A 119 16.03 5.22 8.70
C LYS A 119 15.56 6.47 7.97
N ILE A 120 14.32 6.45 7.42
CA ILE A 120 13.75 7.63 6.74
C ILE A 120 13.55 8.76 7.74
N ILE A 121 12.97 8.47 8.91
CA ILE A 121 12.73 9.47 9.96
C ILE A 121 14.05 10.08 10.42
N ASP A 122 15.05 9.26 10.73
CA ASP A 122 16.37 9.72 11.18
C ASP A 122 17.03 10.67 10.16
N GLN A 123 16.88 10.40 8.86
CA GLN A 123 17.40 11.28 7.81
C GLN A 123 16.69 12.64 7.80
N GLU A 124 15.38 12.66 7.99
CA GLU A 124 14.57 13.89 7.95
C GLU A 124 14.75 14.75 9.21
N ILE A 125 14.95 14.12 10.37
CA ILE A 125 15.16 14.84 11.64
C ILE A 125 16.64 15.17 11.91
N MET A 126 17.53 14.86 10.97
CA MET A 126 18.96 15.15 11.11
C MET A 126 19.18 16.66 11.22
N GLY A 127 19.75 17.08 12.35
CA GLY A 127 19.96 18.50 12.69
C GLY A 127 18.86 19.13 13.55
N TRP A 128 17.83 18.39 13.91
CA TRP A 128 16.91 18.85 14.95
C TRP A 128 17.62 18.86 16.30
N ASP A 129 17.27 19.84 17.16
CA ASP A 129 17.84 19.92 18.52
C ASP A 129 17.32 18.76 19.37
N ASN A 130 18.20 17.80 19.63
CA ASN A 130 17.89 16.62 20.45
C ASN A 130 17.51 17.00 21.90
N SER A 131 17.84 18.20 22.37
CA SER A 131 17.42 18.68 23.70
C SER A 131 15.90 18.87 23.77
N LEU A 132 15.25 19.19 22.66
CA LEU A 132 13.80 19.32 22.57
C LEU A 132 13.09 17.97 22.50
N ILE A 133 13.72 16.95 21.91
CA ILE A 133 13.14 15.62 21.74
C ILE A 133 13.28 14.81 23.03
N ASN A 134 14.42 14.92 23.71
CA ASN A 134 14.78 14.10 24.89
C ASN A 134 14.49 14.77 26.22
N SER A 135 13.89 15.96 26.27
CA SER A 135 13.53 16.55 27.55
C SER A 135 12.44 15.71 28.23
N GLN A 136 12.67 15.33 29.48
CA GLN A 136 11.67 14.64 30.31
C GLN A 136 10.34 15.40 30.31
N GLU A 137 10.41 16.73 30.23
CA GLU A 137 9.26 17.61 30.18
C GLU A 137 8.40 17.40 28.90
N ASN A 138 9.00 17.12 27.74
CA ASN A 138 8.27 16.79 26.52
C ASN A 138 7.66 15.38 26.58
N LEU A 139 8.34 14.42 27.17
CA LEU A 139 7.79 13.10 27.46
C LEU A 139 6.57 13.16 28.40
N PHE A 140 6.63 13.99 29.43
CA PHE A 140 5.49 14.24 30.33
C PHE A 140 4.33 14.94 29.60
N LYS A 141 4.61 15.98 28.81
CA LYS A 141 3.58 16.66 27.99
C LYS A 141 2.93 15.72 26.98
N THR A 142 3.72 14.86 26.33
CA THR A 142 3.19 13.87 25.36
C THR A 142 2.32 12.84 26.10
N LYS A 143 2.70 12.39 27.27
CA LYS A 143 1.91 11.47 28.09
C LYS A 143 0.61 12.10 28.60
N ASP A 144 0.67 13.33 29.08
CA ASP A 144 -0.50 14.10 29.53
C ASP A 144 -1.47 14.41 28.35
N LEU A 145 -0.94 14.72 27.15
CA LEU A 145 -1.71 14.87 25.95
C LEU A 145 -2.36 13.54 25.52
N PHE A 146 -1.65 12.43 25.59
CA PHE A 146 -2.17 11.11 25.26
C PHE A 146 -3.29 10.70 26.21
N GLU A 147 -3.12 10.92 27.51
CA GLU A 147 -4.16 10.64 28.52
C GLU A 147 -5.38 11.55 28.33
N LYS A 148 -5.19 12.83 28.05
CA LYS A 148 -6.27 13.78 27.74
C LYS A 148 -7.02 13.43 26.45
N HIS A 149 -6.34 12.90 25.44
CA HIS A 149 -6.95 12.47 24.18
C HIS A 149 -7.76 11.17 24.32
N GLN A 150 -7.39 10.27 25.21
CA GLN A 150 -8.21 9.09 25.49
C GLN A 150 -9.58 9.44 26.11
N PHE A 151 -9.66 10.53 26.87
CA PHE A 151 -10.90 11.00 27.48
C PHE A 151 -11.77 11.90 26.58
N ASN A 152 -11.24 12.46 25.51
CA ASN A 152 -11.94 13.42 24.68
C ASN A 152 -12.22 12.88 23.26
N LYS A 153 -13.15 11.92 23.18
CA LYS A 153 -13.59 11.30 21.89
C LYS A 153 -14.23 12.28 20.89
N LYS A 154 -14.25 13.58 21.15
CA LYS A 154 -14.97 14.56 20.31
C LYS A 154 -14.13 15.48 19.45
N SER A 155 -12.79 15.39 19.48
CA SER A 155 -11.96 16.30 18.67
C SER A 155 -10.61 15.71 18.28
N LEU A 156 -10.60 14.58 17.57
CA LEU A 156 -9.40 14.12 16.88
C LEU A 156 -9.64 14.23 15.38
N ASN A 157 -9.25 15.35 14.79
CA ASN A 157 -9.09 15.52 13.34
C ASN A 157 -7.59 15.37 12.96
N ILE A 158 -6.93 14.30 13.41
CA ILE A 158 -5.66 13.88 12.82
C ILE A 158 -5.97 12.61 12.05
N PHE A 159 -6.26 12.80 10.79
CA PHE A 159 -6.40 11.69 9.86
C PHE A 159 -5.02 11.41 9.26
N PHE A 160 -4.37 10.32 9.69
CA PHE A 160 -3.31 9.72 8.90
C PHE A 160 -3.96 8.98 7.74
N TYR A 161 -4.04 9.61 6.58
CA TYR A 161 -4.42 8.92 5.35
C TYR A 161 -3.19 8.21 4.79
N PHE A 162 -3.14 6.91 4.93
CA PHE A 162 -2.28 6.07 4.10
C PHE A 162 -3.06 5.74 2.83
N LEU A 163 -2.77 6.46 1.74
CA LEU A 163 -3.25 6.14 0.40
C LEU A 163 -2.25 5.25 -0.31
#